data_687423b7e3aeb55475a32c7ab5a45743
#
_entry.id   687423b7e3aeb55475a32c7ab5a45743
#
_cell.length_a   1.000
_cell.length_b   1.000
_cell.length_c   1.000
_cell.angle_alpha   90.00
_cell.angle_beta   90.00
_cell.angle_gamma   90.00
#
_symmetry.space_group_name_H-M   'P 1'
#
loop_
_entity.id
_entity.type
_entity.pdbx_description
1 polymer ?
#
loop_
_entity_poly.entity_id
_entity_poly.type
_entity_poly.pdbx_seq_one_letter_code
_entity_poly.pdbx_strand_id
1 'polypeptide(L)'
;MCIRDRVSTESNIPDFRSDNGLYKKKYPYPAEIMLSHSFYLSHPKEFFDFYFNQMIYPDAQPNKAHYALSKLEKMGKLKGIVTQNIDGLHQMAGSKKVYELHGSVLRNTCTHCQTKYSLEDMMKLRDNEGIPRCSKCGAIIKPDVVLYEEGLDEYTLYSAIHAIEQADLLIVGGTSLVVYPAAGLINYFHGKHLVLINKDSTNMDSKADLVIHDSIGKVLDDSLCEVYVK
;
A
#
# COMPACT_ATOMS: atom_id res chain seq x y z
N MET A 1 -0.98 -12.80 -4.02
CA MET A 1 -1.53 -11.58 -3.39
C MET A 1 -0.50 -11.03 -2.45
N CYS A 2 -0.22 -9.76 -2.52
CA CYS A 2 0.82 -9.14 -1.70
C CYS A 2 0.16 -8.22 -0.67
N ILE A 3 0.45 -8.40 0.61
CA ILE A 3 -0.07 -7.56 1.68
C ILE A 3 1.12 -6.97 2.42
N ARG A 4 1.47 -5.71 2.09
CA ARG A 4 2.20 -4.70 2.86
C ARG A 4 3.71 -4.47 2.72
N ASP A 5 3.99 -3.19 2.74
CA ASP A 5 5.11 -2.31 3.18
C ASP A 5 6.53 -2.64 2.65
N ARG A 6 6.99 -3.86 2.73
CA ARG A 6 8.36 -4.22 2.35
C ARG A 6 8.52 -4.52 0.86
N VAL A 7 7.43 -4.61 0.09
CA VAL A 7 7.53 -4.72 -1.37
C VAL A 7 8.15 -3.45 -1.94
N SER A 8 7.73 -2.29 -1.46
CA SER A 8 8.24 -0.99 -1.93
C SER A 8 9.57 -0.56 -1.30
N THR A 9 10.10 -1.28 -0.30
CA THR A 9 11.45 -1.00 0.22
C THR A 9 12.54 -1.25 -0.83
N GLU A 10 12.33 -2.20 -1.73
CA GLU A 10 13.20 -2.42 -2.89
C GLU A 10 13.05 -1.32 -3.97
N SER A 11 12.14 -0.38 -3.77
CA SER A 11 11.92 0.84 -4.58
C SER A 11 12.36 2.11 -3.82
N ASN A 12 13.17 1.99 -2.77
CA ASN A 12 13.65 3.07 -1.90
C ASN A 12 12.55 3.83 -1.15
N ILE A 13 11.37 3.23 -0.95
CA ILE A 13 10.35 3.75 -0.04
C ILE A 13 10.57 3.12 1.33
N PRO A 14 10.89 3.88 2.39
CA PRO A 14 11.08 3.33 3.72
C PRO A 14 9.79 2.70 4.24
N ASP A 15 9.93 1.60 4.96
CA ASP A 15 8.80 1.01 5.66
C ASP A 15 8.45 1.81 6.94
N PHE A 16 7.36 1.43 7.61
CA PHE A 16 6.91 2.15 8.80
C PHE A 16 7.62 1.71 10.09
N ARG A 17 8.10 0.47 10.18
CA ARG A 17 8.40 -0.19 11.46
C ARG A 17 9.82 -0.72 11.64
N SER A 18 10.61 -0.84 10.57
CA SER A 18 12.03 -1.22 10.70
C SER A 18 12.82 -0.17 11.47
N ASP A 19 14.07 -0.48 11.80
CA ASP A 19 14.93 0.45 12.53
C ASP A 19 15.15 1.79 11.82
N ASN A 20 15.05 1.80 10.49
CA ASN A 20 15.07 3.01 9.65
C ASN A 20 13.66 3.47 9.22
N GLY A 21 12.61 2.85 9.74
CA GLY A 21 11.23 3.13 9.39
C GLY A 21 10.69 4.45 9.95
N LEU A 22 9.56 4.89 9.41
CA LEU A 22 8.93 6.17 9.79
C LEU A 22 8.63 6.27 11.28
N TYR A 23 8.25 5.17 11.95
CA TYR A 23 7.91 5.19 13.38
C TYR A 23 9.11 5.34 14.31
N LYS A 24 10.33 5.11 13.82
CA LYS A 24 11.57 5.29 14.61
C LYS A 24 12.15 6.69 14.49
N LYS A 25 11.70 7.49 13.52
CA LYS A 25 12.16 8.88 13.38
C LYS A 25 11.58 9.76 14.50
N LYS A 26 12.38 10.70 14.98
CA LYS A 26 11.94 11.66 16.01
C LYS A 26 11.13 12.78 15.37
N TYR A 27 9.83 12.78 15.64
CA TYR A 27 8.90 13.87 15.33
C TYR A 27 8.31 14.44 16.63
N PRO A 28 7.66 15.61 16.58
CA PRO A 28 6.95 16.17 17.75
C PRO A 28 5.88 15.23 18.32
N TYR A 29 5.25 14.43 17.45
CA TYR A 29 4.26 13.42 17.81
C TYR A 29 4.60 12.09 17.14
N PRO A 30 4.17 10.94 17.70
CA PRO A 30 4.25 9.65 17.02
C PRO A 30 3.62 9.68 15.63
N ALA A 31 4.21 8.99 14.66
CA ALA A 31 3.72 9.01 13.27
C ALA A 31 2.28 8.49 13.13
N GLU A 32 1.85 7.55 13.98
CA GLU A 32 0.46 7.09 14.04
C GLU A 32 -0.51 8.20 14.44
N ILE A 33 -0.11 9.09 15.34
CA ILE A 33 -0.91 10.26 15.74
C ILE A 33 -0.92 11.26 14.57
N MET A 34 0.24 11.57 13.99
CA MET A 34 0.34 12.53 12.88
C MET A 34 -0.45 12.08 11.64
N LEU A 35 -0.65 10.78 11.44
CA LEU A 35 -1.44 10.19 10.37
C LEU A 35 -2.86 9.80 10.80
N SER A 36 -3.39 10.36 11.89
CA SER A 36 -4.77 10.13 12.32
C SER A 36 -5.73 11.18 11.76
N HIS A 37 -7.01 10.79 11.63
CA HIS A 37 -8.07 11.69 11.20
C HIS A 37 -8.25 12.89 12.16
N SER A 38 -8.22 12.63 13.45
CA SER A 38 -8.33 13.68 14.48
C SER A 38 -7.18 14.68 14.40
N PHE A 39 -5.95 14.22 14.15
CA PHE A 39 -4.79 15.12 13.98
C PHE A 39 -4.89 15.93 12.69
N TYR A 40 -5.29 15.31 11.59
CA TYR A 40 -5.56 16.01 10.33
C TYR A 40 -6.56 17.16 10.50
N LEU A 41 -7.62 16.96 11.30
CA LEU A 41 -8.63 18.00 11.55
C LEU A 41 -8.12 19.12 12.47
N SER A 42 -7.37 18.78 13.51
CA SER A 42 -6.92 19.72 14.54
C SER A 42 -5.61 20.44 14.22
N HIS A 43 -4.73 19.81 13.43
CA HIS A 43 -3.39 20.29 13.09
C HIS A 43 -3.09 20.12 11.61
N PRO A 44 -3.90 20.72 10.70
CA PRO A 44 -3.78 20.47 9.26
C PRO A 44 -2.41 20.87 8.69
N LYS A 45 -1.80 21.93 9.20
CA LYS A 45 -0.46 22.35 8.75
C LYS A 45 0.60 21.30 9.04
N GLU A 46 0.68 20.82 10.26
CA GLU A 46 1.65 19.80 10.69
C GLU A 46 1.39 18.47 10.02
N PHE A 47 0.10 18.13 9.81
CA PHE A 47 -0.29 16.94 9.05
C PHE A 47 0.24 17.01 7.61
N PHE A 48 -0.01 18.09 6.88
CA PHE A 48 0.43 18.21 5.50
C PHE A 48 1.94 18.34 5.37
N ASP A 49 2.60 19.02 6.30
CA ASP A 49 4.06 19.07 6.33
C ASP A 49 4.65 17.65 6.48
N PHE A 50 4.15 16.88 7.43
CA PHE A 50 4.55 15.48 7.60
C PHE A 50 4.20 14.64 6.36
N TYR A 51 2.96 14.76 5.85
CA TYR A 51 2.47 13.98 4.73
C TYR A 51 3.32 14.18 3.47
N PHE A 52 3.58 15.41 3.07
CA PHE A 52 4.38 15.70 1.88
C PHE A 52 5.85 15.29 2.01
N ASN A 53 6.42 15.43 3.20
CA ASN A 53 7.83 15.12 3.42
C ASN A 53 8.10 13.63 3.70
N GLN A 54 7.11 12.86 4.15
CA GLN A 54 7.33 11.49 4.59
C GLN A 54 6.49 10.42 3.87
N MET A 55 5.43 10.81 3.18
CA MET A 55 4.53 9.87 2.52
C MET A 55 4.60 9.90 0.99
N ILE A 56 5.22 10.95 0.42
CA ILE A 56 5.29 11.17 -1.03
C ILE A 56 6.70 10.90 -1.54
N TYR A 57 6.80 9.97 -2.49
CA TYR A 57 8.06 9.53 -3.12
C TYR A 57 7.91 9.57 -4.65
N PRO A 58 7.97 10.76 -5.28
CA PRO A 58 7.62 10.93 -6.68
C PRO A 58 8.61 10.23 -7.64
N ASP A 59 9.85 10.03 -7.20
CA ASP A 59 10.91 9.40 -8.00
C ASP A 59 10.96 7.87 -7.84
N ALA A 60 10.13 7.29 -6.98
CA ALA A 60 10.10 5.86 -6.76
C ALA A 60 9.67 5.11 -8.03
N GLN A 61 10.39 4.06 -8.36
CA GLN A 61 10.11 3.22 -9.53
C GLN A 61 9.71 1.80 -9.11
N PRO A 62 8.84 1.14 -9.88
CA PRO A 62 8.52 -0.26 -9.64
C PRO A 62 9.80 -1.13 -9.62
N ASN A 63 9.83 -2.09 -8.72
CA ASN A 63 10.91 -3.07 -8.61
C ASN A 63 10.51 -4.44 -9.21
N LYS A 64 11.41 -5.42 -9.09
CA LYS A 64 11.22 -6.77 -9.63
C LYS A 64 9.91 -7.44 -9.18
N ALA A 65 9.48 -7.26 -7.93
CA ALA A 65 8.21 -7.81 -7.44
C ALA A 65 7.01 -7.24 -8.21
N HIS A 66 6.97 -5.92 -8.41
CA HIS A 66 5.89 -5.26 -9.13
C HIS A 66 5.79 -5.75 -10.58
N TYR A 67 6.93 -5.85 -11.28
CA TYR A 67 6.97 -6.36 -12.65
C TYR A 67 6.61 -7.84 -12.74
N ALA A 68 7.07 -8.66 -11.80
CA ALA A 68 6.74 -10.08 -11.74
C ALA A 68 5.23 -10.30 -11.58
N LEU A 69 4.58 -9.56 -10.66
CA LEU A 69 3.13 -9.62 -10.45
C LEU A 69 2.36 -9.14 -11.69
N SER A 70 2.77 -8.05 -12.33
CA SER A 70 2.18 -7.58 -13.59
C SER A 70 2.29 -8.63 -14.70
N LYS A 71 3.43 -9.33 -14.78
CA LYS A 71 3.64 -10.43 -15.75
C LYS A 71 2.71 -11.62 -15.47
N LEU A 72 2.56 -12.02 -14.20
CA LEU A 72 1.63 -13.08 -13.81
C LEU A 72 0.18 -12.71 -14.12
N GLU A 73 -0.21 -11.45 -13.97
CA GLU A 73 -1.55 -10.99 -14.36
C GLU A 73 -1.76 -11.07 -15.87
N LYS A 74 -0.79 -10.62 -16.69
CA LYS A 74 -0.83 -10.72 -18.16
C LYS A 74 -0.91 -12.18 -18.65
N MET A 75 -0.32 -13.12 -17.90
CA MET A 75 -0.40 -14.56 -18.17
C MET A 75 -1.74 -15.18 -17.72
N GLY A 76 -2.65 -14.42 -17.11
CA GLY A 76 -3.91 -14.93 -16.56
C GLY A 76 -3.74 -15.78 -15.30
N LYS A 77 -2.55 -15.79 -14.68
CA LYS A 77 -2.24 -16.56 -13.47
C LYS A 77 -2.52 -15.81 -12.18
N LEU A 78 -2.59 -14.49 -12.21
CA LEU A 78 -2.89 -13.65 -11.05
C LEU A 78 -4.33 -13.13 -11.12
N LYS A 79 -5.12 -13.42 -10.09
CA LYS A 79 -6.52 -12.95 -9.95
C LYS A 79 -6.61 -11.49 -9.53
N GLY A 80 -5.67 -11.02 -8.72
CA GLY A 80 -5.58 -9.65 -8.25
C GLY A 80 -4.47 -9.46 -7.22
N ILE A 81 -4.15 -8.21 -6.96
CA ILE A 81 -3.20 -7.78 -5.93
C ILE A 81 -4.01 -7.05 -4.85
N VAL A 82 -3.88 -7.47 -3.60
CA VAL A 82 -4.41 -6.72 -2.46
C VAL A 82 -3.24 -6.08 -1.76
N THR A 83 -3.23 -4.77 -1.67
CA THR A 83 -2.11 -4.03 -1.10
C THR A 83 -2.58 -3.03 -0.04
N GLN A 84 -1.74 -2.81 0.95
CA GLN A 84 -1.87 -1.72 1.90
C GLN A 84 -1.02 -0.51 1.49
N ASN A 85 -0.16 -0.67 0.47
CA ASN A 85 0.65 0.41 -0.05
C ASN A 85 -0.23 1.43 -0.78
N ILE A 86 0.19 2.69 -0.67
CA ILE A 86 -0.51 3.85 -1.22
C ILE A 86 0.26 4.51 -2.38
N ASP A 87 1.39 3.92 -2.79
CA ASP A 87 2.37 4.50 -3.70
C ASP A 87 2.03 4.39 -5.20
N GLY A 88 1.11 3.49 -5.57
CA GLY A 88 0.70 3.26 -6.96
C GLY A 88 1.71 2.48 -7.82
N LEU A 89 2.77 1.91 -7.25
CA LEU A 89 3.83 1.23 -8.01
C LEU A 89 3.33 -0.04 -8.72
N HIS A 90 2.33 -0.73 -8.19
CA HIS A 90 1.71 -1.87 -8.88
C HIS A 90 1.07 -1.46 -10.20
N GLN A 91 0.31 -0.36 -10.21
CA GLN A 91 -0.32 0.17 -11.41
C GLN A 91 0.74 0.71 -12.39
N MET A 92 1.77 1.37 -11.88
CA MET A 92 2.89 1.86 -12.68
C MET A 92 3.64 0.70 -13.37
N ALA A 93 3.77 -0.47 -12.73
CA ALA A 93 4.33 -1.68 -13.32
C ALA A 93 3.40 -2.34 -14.36
N GLY A 94 2.16 -1.87 -14.48
CA GLY A 94 1.17 -2.33 -15.45
C GLY A 94 0.15 -3.33 -14.92
N SER A 95 0.06 -3.55 -13.60
CA SER A 95 -1.01 -4.33 -12.98
C SER A 95 -2.32 -3.55 -13.04
N LYS A 96 -3.43 -4.24 -13.35
CA LYS A 96 -4.76 -3.65 -13.53
C LYS A 96 -5.71 -3.94 -12.37
N LYS A 97 -5.62 -5.16 -11.81
CA LYS A 97 -6.48 -5.61 -10.71
C LYS A 97 -5.76 -5.42 -9.38
N VAL A 98 -5.74 -4.18 -8.90
CA VAL A 98 -5.09 -3.80 -7.64
C VAL A 98 -6.14 -3.26 -6.67
N TYR A 99 -6.29 -3.90 -5.53
CA TYR A 99 -7.17 -3.50 -4.44
C TYR A 99 -6.35 -2.76 -3.39
N GLU A 100 -6.38 -1.42 -3.43
CA GLU A 100 -5.63 -0.53 -2.54
C GLU A 100 -6.42 -0.30 -1.26
N LEU A 101 -6.24 -1.14 -0.25
CA LEU A 101 -7.01 -1.12 1.00
C LEU A 101 -6.90 0.22 1.76
N HIS A 102 -5.75 0.89 1.64
CA HIS A 102 -5.51 2.17 2.30
C HIS A 102 -5.56 3.37 1.33
N GLY A 103 -6.16 3.18 0.15
CA GLY A 103 -6.26 4.25 -0.85
C GLY A 103 -4.95 4.52 -1.58
N SER A 104 -4.77 5.75 -2.05
CA SER A 104 -3.59 6.12 -2.87
C SER A 104 -3.23 7.58 -2.72
N VAL A 105 -1.93 7.89 -2.67
CA VAL A 105 -1.41 9.27 -2.70
C VAL A 105 -1.68 9.97 -4.04
N LEU A 106 -1.93 9.18 -5.10
CA LEU A 106 -2.15 9.71 -6.46
C LEU A 106 -3.56 10.29 -6.65
N ARG A 107 -4.49 10.01 -5.76
CA ARG A 107 -5.88 10.50 -5.79
C ARG A 107 -6.15 11.38 -4.59
N ASN A 108 -6.76 12.53 -4.84
CA ASN A 108 -7.01 13.54 -3.82
C ASN A 108 -8.36 14.20 -4.08
N THR A 109 -9.09 14.50 -3.03
CA THR A 109 -10.48 14.97 -3.13
C THR A 109 -10.70 16.22 -2.29
N CYS A 110 -11.36 17.22 -2.87
CA CYS A 110 -11.82 18.37 -2.11
C CYS A 110 -12.86 17.94 -1.07
N THR A 111 -12.66 18.31 0.18
CA THR A 111 -13.55 17.94 1.30
C THR A 111 -14.96 18.54 1.20
N HIS A 112 -15.13 19.59 0.40
CA HIS A 112 -16.43 20.27 0.25
C HIS A 112 -17.12 19.96 -1.07
N CYS A 113 -16.51 20.31 -2.21
CA CYS A 113 -17.14 20.19 -3.52
C CYS A 113 -16.84 18.89 -4.26
N GLN A 114 -16.11 17.96 -3.64
CA GLN A 114 -15.76 16.63 -4.15
C GLN A 114 -14.99 16.64 -5.50
N THR A 115 -14.42 17.78 -5.88
CA THR A 115 -13.55 17.85 -7.06
C THR A 115 -12.33 16.98 -6.83
N LYS A 116 -12.00 16.15 -7.82
CA LYS A 116 -10.84 15.27 -7.81
C LYS A 116 -9.60 15.99 -8.34
N TYR A 117 -8.45 15.68 -7.73
CA TYR A 117 -7.15 16.24 -8.06
C TYR A 117 -6.10 15.12 -8.15
N SER A 118 -5.17 15.27 -9.08
CA SER A 118 -3.95 14.48 -9.10
C SER A 118 -3.03 14.89 -7.94
N LEU A 119 -2.02 14.07 -7.64
CA LEU A 119 -0.98 14.46 -6.67
C LEU A 119 -0.27 15.74 -7.12
N GLU A 120 0.07 15.84 -8.41
CA GLU A 120 0.74 17.00 -8.97
C GLU A 120 -0.07 18.28 -8.79
N ASP A 121 -1.38 18.23 -9.09
CA ASP A 121 -2.28 19.40 -8.90
C ASP A 121 -2.38 19.76 -7.42
N MET A 122 -2.56 18.79 -6.53
CA MET A 122 -2.62 19.02 -5.10
C MET A 122 -1.35 19.68 -4.57
N MET A 123 -0.17 19.25 -5.05
CA MET A 123 1.12 19.86 -4.66
C MET A 123 1.25 21.32 -5.11
N LYS A 124 0.72 21.66 -6.30
CA LYS A 124 0.73 23.03 -6.82
C LYS A 124 -0.25 23.96 -6.11
N LEU A 125 -1.32 23.43 -5.54
CA LEU A 125 -2.41 24.17 -4.91
C LEU A 125 -2.21 24.39 -3.40
N ARG A 126 -0.98 24.28 -2.90
CA ARG A 126 -0.65 24.56 -1.50
C ARG A 126 -0.66 26.07 -1.22
N ASP A 127 -1.31 26.47 -0.15
CA ASP A 127 -1.27 27.85 0.35
C ASP A 127 0.06 28.18 1.07
N ASN A 128 0.16 29.38 1.65
CA ASN A 128 1.36 29.84 2.35
C ASN A 128 1.71 29.01 3.61
N GLU A 129 0.77 28.23 4.13
CA GLU A 129 0.96 27.30 5.24
C GLU A 129 1.26 25.86 4.77
N GLY A 130 1.32 25.64 3.46
CA GLY A 130 1.56 24.34 2.87
C GLY A 130 0.30 23.46 2.77
N ILE A 131 -0.89 23.98 3.08
CA ILE A 131 -2.17 23.26 3.04
C ILE A 131 -2.75 23.34 1.63
N PRO A 132 -3.07 22.20 0.97
CA PRO A 132 -3.63 22.20 -0.37
C PRO A 132 -5.09 22.70 -0.37
N ARG A 133 -5.37 23.71 -1.21
CA ARG A 133 -6.69 24.37 -1.32
C ARG A 133 -7.33 24.11 -2.66
N CYS A 134 -8.60 23.77 -2.62
CA CYS A 134 -9.40 23.55 -3.83
C CYS A 134 -9.49 24.82 -4.67
N SER A 135 -9.11 24.74 -5.95
CA SER A 135 -9.17 25.87 -6.88
C SER A 135 -10.61 26.35 -7.17
N LYS A 136 -11.63 25.53 -6.89
CA LYS A 136 -13.04 25.86 -7.12
C LYS A 136 -13.73 26.50 -5.92
N CYS A 137 -13.44 26.04 -4.70
CA CYS A 137 -14.21 26.48 -3.52
C CYS A 137 -13.35 26.85 -2.31
N GLY A 138 -12.01 26.75 -2.39
CA GLY A 138 -11.09 27.12 -1.32
C GLY A 138 -10.98 26.12 -0.16
N ALA A 139 -11.82 25.08 -0.12
CA ALA A 139 -11.75 24.08 0.95
C ALA A 139 -10.50 23.21 0.82
N ILE A 140 -10.14 22.48 1.89
CA ILE A 140 -8.96 21.61 1.91
C ILE A 140 -9.14 20.47 0.89
N ILE A 141 -8.06 20.13 0.18
CA ILE A 141 -7.96 18.91 -0.62
C ILE A 141 -7.34 17.85 0.28
N LYS A 142 -8.11 16.79 0.63
CA LYS A 142 -7.61 15.65 1.41
C LYS A 142 -7.12 14.56 0.46
N PRO A 143 -5.95 13.93 0.74
CA PRO A 143 -5.55 12.73 0.00
C PRO A 143 -6.56 11.60 0.23
N ASP A 144 -6.86 10.82 -0.82
CA ASP A 144 -7.73 9.64 -0.75
C ASP A 144 -6.94 8.47 -0.15
N VAL A 145 -6.29 8.72 0.99
CA VAL A 145 -5.57 7.76 1.82
C VAL A 145 -6.35 7.56 3.10
N VAL A 146 -6.50 6.30 3.51
CA VAL A 146 -7.14 5.94 4.79
C VAL A 146 -6.19 6.27 5.93
N LEU A 147 -6.60 7.22 6.76
CA LEU A 147 -5.88 7.60 7.98
C LEU A 147 -6.23 6.66 9.13
N TYR A 148 -5.41 6.66 10.18
CA TYR A 148 -5.83 6.05 11.44
C TYR A 148 -7.15 6.66 11.89
N GLU A 149 -8.03 5.88 12.53
CA GLU A 149 -9.41 6.25 12.93
C GLU A 149 -10.42 6.24 11.77
N GLU A 150 -9.99 6.11 10.51
CA GLU A 150 -10.89 5.96 9.35
C GLU A 150 -11.16 4.49 9.02
N GLY A 151 -12.37 4.19 8.55
CA GLY A 151 -12.72 2.89 8.00
C GLY A 151 -12.14 2.64 6.61
N LEU A 152 -11.92 1.38 6.25
CA LEU A 152 -11.59 1.02 4.88
C LEU A 152 -12.81 1.21 3.96
N ASP A 153 -12.54 1.48 2.67
CA ASP A 153 -13.60 1.49 1.66
C ASP A 153 -14.22 0.09 1.53
N GLU A 154 -15.52 -0.01 1.79
CA GLU A 154 -16.23 -1.29 1.81
C GLU A 154 -16.19 -2.00 0.47
N TYR A 155 -16.32 -1.26 -0.63
CA TYR A 155 -16.28 -1.85 -1.97
C TYR A 155 -14.92 -2.47 -2.28
N THR A 156 -13.83 -1.77 -1.95
CA THR A 156 -12.46 -2.27 -2.11
C THR A 156 -12.22 -3.50 -1.22
N LEU A 157 -12.69 -3.43 0.04
CA LEU A 157 -12.55 -4.52 0.99
C LEU A 157 -13.27 -5.79 0.53
N TYR A 158 -14.55 -5.69 0.15
CA TYR A 158 -15.32 -6.84 -0.33
C TYR A 158 -14.77 -7.40 -1.64
N SER A 159 -14.32 -6.53 -2.54
CA SER A 159 -13.68 -6.96 -3.79
C SER A 159 -12.38 -7.72 -3.55
N ALA A 160 -11.58 -7.27 -2.57
CA ALA A 160 -10.37 -7.96 -2.14
C ALA A 160 -10.68 -9.33 -1.53
N ILE A 161 -11.67 -9.41 -0.62
CA ILE A 161 -12.12 -10.66 -0.02
C ILE A 161 -12.56 -11.64 -1.10
N HIS A 162 -13.41 -11.21 -2.01
CA HIS A 162 -13.88 -12.06 -3.09
C HIS A 162 -12.73 -12.61 -3.96
N ALA A 163 -11.74 -11.76 -4.27
CA ALA A 163 -10.56 -12.21 -5.02
C ALA A 163 -9.73 -13.26 -4.25
N ILE A 164 -9.65 -13.15 -2.91
CA ILE A 164 -8.97 -14.12 -2.05
C ILE A 164 -9.72 -15.45 -2.02
N GLU A 165 -11.04 -15.43 -1.84
CA GLU A 165 -11.89 -16.63 -1.79
C GLU A 165 -11.81 -17.43 -3.09
N GLN A 166 -11.65 -16.74 -4.24
CA GLN A 166 -11.56 -17.36 -5.55
C GLN A 166 -10.15 -17.84 -5.94
N ALA A 167 -9.17 -17.70 -5.07
CA ALA A 167 -7.78 -18.07 -5.36
C ALA A 167 -7.47 -19.51 -4.93
N ASP A 168 -6.80 -20.29 -5.79
CA ASP A 168 -6.24 -21.60 -5.44
C ASP A 168 -4.93 -21.46 -4.65
N LEU A 169 -4.18 -20.39 -4.91
CA LEU A 169 -2.90 -20.06 -4.30
C LEU A 169 -2.94 -18.63 -3.77
N LEU A 170 -2.63 -18.46 -2.50
CA LEU A 170 -2.43 -17.18 -1.86
C LEU A 170 -0.95 -16.96 -1.55
N ILE A 171 -0.36 -15.92 -2.13
CA ILE A 171 0.99 -15.48 -1.77
C ILE A 171 0.87 -14.25 -0.88
N VAL A 172 1.42 -14.31 0.31
CA VAL A 172 1.51 -13.19 1.24
C VAL A 172 2.97 -12.80 1.38
N GLY A 173 3.30 -11.57 1.10
CA GLY A 173 4.69 -11.12 1.10
C GLY A 173 4.89 -9.72 1.64
N GLY A 174 6.08 -9.48 2.21
CA GLY A 174 6.48 -8.17 2.71
C GLY A 174 5.63 -7.63 3.86
N THR A 175 5.02 -8.47 4.70
CA THR A 175 4.11 -8.00 5.76
C THR A 175 4.42 -8.66 7.11
N SER A 176 4.25 -7.88 8.18
CA SER A 176 4.28 -8.42 9.55
C SER A 176 2.97 -9.09 9.98
N LEU A 177 1.87 -8.95 9.19
CA LEU A 177 0.52 -9.46 9.48
C LEU A 177 -0.04 -9.01 10.84
N VAL A 178 0.28 -7.80 11.29
CA VAL A 178 -0.17 -7.27 12.60
C VAL A 178 -1.17 -6.12 12.49
N VAL A 179 -1.39 -5.55 11.29
CA VAL A 179 -2.30 -4.40 11.10
C VAL A 179 -3.66 -4.88 10.62
N TYR A 180 -4.64 -4.74 11.50
CA TYR A 180 -6.04 -5.02 11.18
C TYR A 180 -6.73 -3.79 10.58
N PRO A 181 -7.78 -3.99 9.72
CA PRO A 181 -8.38 -5.28 9.35
C PRO A 181 -7.62 -6.06 8.26
N ALA A 182 -6.63 -5.48 7.59
CA ALA A 182 -5.95 -6.09 6.45
C ALA A 182 -5.26 -7.43 6.78
N ALA A 183 -4.67 -7.56 7.97
CA ALA A 183 -4.07 -8.83 8.43
C ALA A 183 -5.11 -9.97 8.55
N GLY A 184 -6.37 -9.62 8.83
CA GLY A 184 -7.47 -10.59 8.93
C GLY A 184 -7.92 -11.17 7.59
N LEU A 185 -7.56 -10.55 6.46
CA LEU A 185 -7.99 -10.98 5.13
C LEU A 185 -7.50 -12.39 4.77
N ILE A 186 -6.37 -12.83 5.31
CA ILE A 186 -5.85 -14.19 5.12
C ILE A 186 -6.85 -15.26 5.57
N ASN A 187 -7.75 -14.97 6.52
CA ASN A 187 -8.73 -15.92 7.03
C ASN A 187 -9.86 -16.21 6.02
N TYR A 188 -10.02 -15.41 4.97
CA TYR A 188 -10.98 -15.67 3.89
C TYR A 188 -10.40 -16.57 2.78
N PHE A 189 -9.12 -16.94 2.90
CA PHE A 189 -8.52 -17.88 1.97
C PHE A 189 -8.89 -19.31 2.31
N HIS A 190 -9.49 -20.02 1.34
CA HIS A 190 -9.90 -21.41 1.43
C HIS A 190 -9.31 -22.27 0.30
N GLY A 191 -8.33 -21.71 -0.44
CA GLY A 191 -7.66 -22.42 -1.53
C GLY A 191 -6.66 -23.47 -1.03
N LYS A 192 -5.87 -24.00 -1.96
CA LYS A 192 -5.03 -25.19 -1.71
C LYS A 192 -3.69 -24.86 -1.06
N HIS A 193 -3.12 -23.68 -1.39
CA HIS A 193 -1.75 -23.38 -1.02
C HIS A 193 -1.60 -21.95 -0.53
N LEU A 194 -1.05 -21.83 0.68
CA LEU A 194 -0.64 -20.57 1.28
C LEU A 194 0.88 -20.46 1.28
N VAL A 195 1.42 -19.43 0.65
CA VAL A 195 2.86 -19.15 0.59
C VAL A 195 3.15 -17.83 1.30
N LEU A 196 4.12 -17.83 2.21
CA LEU A 196 4.63 -16.63 2.86
C LEU A 196 6.03 -16.31 2.35
N ILE A 197 6.25 -15.06 1.92
CA ILE A 197 7.56 -14.57 1.47
C ILE A 197 7.90 -13.31 2.28
N ASN A 198 8.73 -13.45 3.29
CA ASN A 198 9.15 -12.38 4.18
C ASN A 198 10.60 -12.57 4.62
N LYS A 199 11.33 -11.47 4.82
CA LYS A 199 12.70 -11.56 5.37
C LYS A 199 12.71 -12.07 6.80
N ASP A 200 11.74 -11.66 7.61
CA ASP A 200 11.60 -12.05 9.02
C ASP A 200 10.45 -13.02 9.20
N SER A 201 10.51 -13.84 10.25
CA SER A 201 9.43 -14.73 10.66
C SER A 201 8.20 -13.97 11.10
N THR A 202 7.03 -14.56 10.89
CA THR A 202 5.72 -14.04 11.28
C THR A 202 4.95 -15.05 12.14
N ASN A 203 3.93 -14.59 12.83
CA ASN A 203 3.01 -15.45 13.59
C ASN A 203 2.17 -16.38 12.71
N MET A 204 2.23 -16.23 11.39
CA MET A 204 1.49 -17.04 10.42
C MET A 204 2.34 -18.10 9.74
N ASP A 205 3.65 -18.15 10.00
CA ASP A 205 4.57 -19.11 9.38
C ASP A 205 4.12 -20.56 9.59
N SER A 206 3.59 -20.89 10.78
CA SER A 206 3.09 -22.23 11.10
C SER A 206 1.81 -22.65 10.37
N LYS A 207 1.13 -21.68 9.70
CA LYS A 207 -0.10 -21.94 8.94
C LYS A 207 0.13 -22.02 7.42
N ALA A 208 1.34 -21.65 6.97
CA ALA A 208 1.67 -21.65 5.56
C ALA A 208 2.20 -23.02 5.11
N ASP A 209 1.85 -23.40 3.87
CA ASP A 209 2.39 -24.60 3.23
C ASP A 209 3.86 -24.41 2.82
N LEU A 210 4.24 -23.16 2.52
CA LEU A 210 5.62 -22.78 2.18
C LEU A 210 5.96 -21.43 2.77
N VAL A 211 7.09 -21.36 3.45
CA VAL A 211 7.67 -20.11 3.98
C VAL A 211 9.03 -19.88 3.34
N ILE A 212 9.26 -18.71 2.78
CA ILE A 212 10.52 -18.29 2.17
C ILE A 212 11.03 -17.03 2.86
N HIS A 213 12.18 -17.13 3.53
CA HIS A 213 12.82 -16.00 4.18
C HIS A 213 13.82 -15.32 3.23
N ASP A 214 13.28 -14.55 2.25
CA ASP A 214 14.09 -13.78 1.31
C ASP A 214 13.30 -12.54 0.84
N SER A 215 13.91 -11.71 -0.02
CA SER A 215 13.23 -10.56 -0.60
C SER A 215 12.19 -11.04 -1.64
N ILE A 216 11.01 -10.46 -1.58
CA ILE A 216 9.89 -10.87 -2.44
C ILE A 216 10.20 -10.60 -3.92
N GLY A 217 10.93 -9.51 -4.23
CA GLY A 217 11.32 -9.18 -5.60
C GLY A 217 12.21 -10.24 -6.21
N LYS A 218 13.20 -10.72 -5.46
CA LYS A 218 14.09 -11.79 -5.89
C LYS A 218 13.32 -13.10 -6.10
N VAL A 219 12.55 -13.53 -5.10
CA VAL A 219 11.82 -14.81 -5.15
C VAL A 219 10.85 -14.86 -6.34
N LEU A 220 10.08 -13.80 -6.56
CA LEU A 220 9.12 -13.77 -7.66
C LEU A 220 9.81 -13.69 -9.04
N ASP A 221 10.89 -12.92 -9.16
CA ASP A 221 11.66 -12.80 -10.41
C ASP A 221 12.31 -14.12 -10.78
N ASP A 222 13.01 -14.78 -9.84
CA ASP A 222 13.67 -16.08 -10.03
C ASP A 222 12.65 -17.16 -10.41
N SER A 223 11.50 -17.21 -9.72
CA SER A 223 10.43 -18.18 -10.02
C SER A 223 9.86 -18.01 -11.43
N LEU A 224 9.82 -16.79 -11.97
CA LEU A 224 9.37 -16.53 -13.34
C LEU A 224 10.43 -16.85 -14.40
N CYS A 225 11.72 -16.73 -14.07
CA CYS A 225 12.80 -17.10 -14.98
C CYS A 225 12.83 -18.62 -15.22
N GLU A 226 12.63 -19.43 -14.19
CA GLU A 226 12.64 -20.91 -14.29
C GLU A 226 11.49 -21.47 -15.15
N VAL A 227 10.34 -20.77 -15.21
CA VAL A 227 9.18 -21.21 -16.02
C VAL A 227 9.46 -21.10 -17.52
N TYR A 228 10.42 -20.28 -17.95
CA TYR A 228 10.74 -20.06 -19.36
C TYR A 228 11.93 -20.90 -19.88
N VAL A 229 12.60 -21.64 -19.01
CA VAL A 229 13.76 -22.50 -19.39
C VAL A 229 13.32 -23.94 -19.74
N LYS A 230 12.04 -24.24 -19.63
CA LYS A 230 11.42 -25.50 -20.04
C LYS A 230 10.49 -25.28 -21.24
#